data_9a25da0813bacf2872db445b33d85e35
#
_entry.id   9a25da0813bacf2872db445b33d85e35
#
_cell.length_a   1.000
_cell.length_b   1.000
_cell.length_c   1.000
_cell.angle_alpha   90.00
_cell.angle_beta   90.00
_cell.angle_gamma   90.00
#
_symmetry.space_group_name_H-M   'P 1'
#
loop_
_entity.id
_entity.type
_entity.pdbx_description
1 polymer ?
#
loop_
_entity_poly.entity_id
_entity_poly.type
_entity_poly.pdbx_seq_one_letter_code
_entity_poly.pdbx_strand_id
1 'polypeptide(L)'
;QEIVELNSVAKSYGANILIAYNRRFYESTLALKELIEIDGGATSCIFEFTEWSHIIGPLKKGPGVKESWFLANSSHIADLAFHICGYPKDFSAWHGGSLNWHNASERFCGSGITEKDIMFSYHADWSAPGRWGVEVLTRKNRYILKPLEKLQVVRIGSVTVENIEIDDENDLKYKPGIYNQIKAFLECEDTMFCLIEEQLKHIDIYNKIAGYD
;
A
#
# COMPACT_ATOMS: atom_id res chain seq x y z
N GLN A 1 6.57 -3.37 19.91
CA GLN A 1 6.24 -4.05 21.19
C GLN A 1 4.73 -4.23 21.31
N GLU A 2 3.89 -3.18 21.19
CA GLU A 2 2.43 -3.23 21.33
C GLU A 2 1.74 -4.23 20.39
N ILE A 3 2.14 -4.32 19.13
CA ILE A 3 1.54 -5.26 18.17
C ILE A 3 1.84 -6.71 18.52
N VAL A 4 2.99 -7.00 19.14
CA VAL A 4 3.35 -8.35 19.64
C VAL A 4 2.45 -8.71 20.82
N GLU A 5 2.24 -7.78 21.73
CA GLU A 5 1.35 -7.97 22.89
C GLU A 5 -0.10 -8.17 22.44
N LEU A 6 -0.59 -7.36 21.50
CA LEU A 6 -1.93 -7.53 20.92
C LEU A 6 -2.12 -8.90 20.27
N ASN A 7 -1.13 -9.37 19.51
CA ASN A 7 -1.18 -10.70 18.89
C ASN A 7 -1.20 -11.82 19.97
N SER A 8 -0.41 -11.67 21.03
CA SER A 8 -0.40 -12.64 22.13
C SER A 8 -1.76 -12.71 22.84
N VAL A 9 -2.36 -11.56 23.10
CA VAL A 9 -3.70 -11.48 23.71
C VAL A 9 -4.74 -12.09 22.79
N ALA A 10 -4.76 -11.72 21.49
CA ALA A 10 -5.70 -12.30 20.54
C ALA A 10 -5.64 -13.83 20.50
N LYS A 11 -4.43 -14.38 20.44
CA LYS A 11 -4.22 -15.84 20.47
C LYS A 11 -4.76 -16.49 21.74
N SER A 12 -4.61 -15.85 22.89
CA SER A 12 -5.09 -16.39 24.17
C SER A 12 -6.62 -16.48 24.23
N TYR A 13 -7.33 -15.64 23.45
CA TYR A 13 -8.79 -15.65 23.34
C TYR A 13 -9.32 -16.33 22.08
N GLY A 14 -8.45 -16.89 21.22
CA GLY A 14 -8.85 -17.47 19.94
C GLY A 14 -9.48 -16.44 18.99
N ALA A 15 -9.08 -15.18 19.12
CA ALA A 15 -9.60 -14.07 18.32
C ALA A 15 -8.66 -13.70 17.19
N ASN A 16 -9.21 -13.31 16.03
CA ASN A 16 -8.46 -12.76 14.90
C ASN A 16 -8.47 -11.24 14.97
N ILE A 17 -7.31 -10.63 14.75
CA ILE A 17 -7.20 -9.19 14.55
C ILE A 17 -6.87 -8.92 13.09
N LEU A 18 -7.74 -8.14 12.45
CA LEU A 18 -7.63 -7.75 11.04
C LEU A 18 -7.15 -6.30 10.95
N ILE A 19 -6.11 -6.07 10.15
CA ILE A 19 -5.61 -4.72 9.89
C ILE A 19 -6.45 -4.11 8.76
N ALA A 20 -6.99 -2.92 9.00
CA ALA A 20 -7.94 -2.28 8.08
C ALA A 20 -7.27 -1.60 6.89
N TYR A 21 -6.50 -2.33 6.10
CA TYR A 21 -5.93 -1.86 4.83
C TYR A 21 -7.00 -1.80 3.73
N ASN A 22 -7.89 -0.82 3.83
CA ASN A 22 -9.05 -0.69 2.94
C ASN A 22 -8.70 -0.52 1.45
N ARG A 23 -7.46 -0.14 1.08
CA ARG A 23 -7.03 -0.01 -0.32
C ARG A 23 -6.99 -1.37 -1.03
N ARG A 24 -6.83 -2.47 -0.32
CA ARG A 24 -6.96 -3.83 -0.87
C ARG A 24 -8.36 -4.09 -1.45
N PHE A 25 -9.38 -3.36 -0.97
CA PHE A 25 -10.79 -3.53 -1.27
C PHE A 25 -11.37 -2.46 -2.20
N TYR A 26 -10.54 -1.55 -2.76
CA TYR A 26 -10.99 -0.60 -3.78
C TYR A 26 -11.43 -1.36 -5.03
N GLU A 27 -12.52 -0.92 -5.68
CA GLU A 27 -12.98 -1.53 -6.94
C GLU A 27 -11.87 -1.49 -8.00
N SER A 28 -11.11 -0.41 -8.04
CA SER A 28 -9.94 -0.29 -8.90
C SER A 28 -8.86 -1.34 -8.62
N THR A 29 -8.64 -1.70 -7.36
CA THR A 29 -7.69 -2.75 -6.95
C THR A 29 -8.20 -4.14 -7.33
N LEU A 30 -9.48 -4.41 -7.13
CA LEU A 30 -10.09 -5.69 -7.48
C LEU A 30 -10.00 -5.92 -8.98
N ALA A 31 -10.43 -4.93 -9.78
CA ALA A 31 -10.34 -4.98 -11.24
C ALA A 31 -8.88 -5.12 -11.73
N LEU A 32 -7.93 -4.41 -11.11
CA LEU A 32 -6.52 -4.53 -11.45
C LEU A 32 -6.01 -5.96 -11.24
N LYS A 33 -6.36 -6.62 -10.14
CA LYS A 33 -5.91 -7.99 -9.85
C LYS A 33 -6.40 -8.97 -10.91
N GLU A 34 -7.65 -8.88 -11.33
CA GLU A 34 -8.21 -9.71 -12.40
C GLU A 34 -7.47 -9.50 -13.72
N LEU A 35 -7.20 -8.24 -14.09
CA LEU A 35 -6.49 -7.93 -15.33
C LEU A 35 -5.04 -8.43 -15.32
N ILE A 36 -4.35 -8.36 -14.17
CA ILE A 36 -3.01 -8.93 -14.02
C ILE A 36 -3.03 -10.43 -14.26
N GLU A 37 -4.01 -11.17 -13.74
CA GLU A 37 -4.16 -12.61 -13.96
C GLU A 37 -4.43 -12.94 -15.43
N ILE A 38 -5.34 -12.20 -16.09
CA ILE A 38 -5.62 -12.33 -17.53
C ILE A 38 -4.37 -12.11 -18.39
N ASP A 39 -3.49 -11.21 -17.95
CA ASP A 39 -2.24 -10.92 -18.65
C ASP A 39 -1.13 -11.96 -18.42
N GLY A 40 -1.32 -12.88 -17.47
CA GLY A 40 -0.36 -13.92 -17.12
C GLY A 40 0.57 -13.57 -15.96
N GLY A 41 0.19 -12.56 -15.17
CA GLY A 41 0.89 -12.15 -13.95
C GLY A 41 1.72 -10.88 -14.09
N ALA A 42 2.02 -10.28 -12.94
CA ALA A 42 2.88 -9.11 -12.84
C ALA A 42 4.35 -9.49 -13.07
N THR A 43 5.12 -8.59 -13.69
CA THR A 43 6.56 -8.71 -13.90
C THR A 43 7.37 -7.70 -13.09
N SER A 44 6.80 -6.52 -12.86
CA SER A 44 7.39 -5.49 -12.00
C SER A 44 6.33 -4.55 -11.44
N CYS A 45 6.72 -3.80 -10.41
CA CYS A 45 5.84 -2.88 -9.69
C CYS A 45 6.60 -1.61 -9.32
N ILE A 46 5.90 -0.48 -9.39
CA ILE A 46 6.41 0.82 -8.95
C ILE A 46 5.36 1.42 -8.03
N PHE A 47 5.77 2.01 -6.89
CA PHE A 47 4.81 2.73 -6.06
C PHE A 47 5.38 4.02 -5.48
N GLU A 48 4.49 4.97 -5.26
CA GLU A 48 4.80 6.28 -4.68
C GLU A 48 3.91 6.52 -3.45
N PHE A 49 4.53 6.94 -2.34
CA PHE A 49 3.82 7.28 -1.11
C PHE A 49 4.12 8.71 -0.64
N THR A 50 4.26 9.64 -1.58
CA THR A 50 4.43 11.07 -1.28
C THR A 50 3.26 11.61 -0.48
N GLU A 51 3.56 12.27 0.63
CA GLU A 51 2.59 12.90 1.53
C GLU A 51 2.65 14.43 1.41
N TRP A 52 1.54 15.06 1.72
CA TRP A 52 1.46 16.52 1.76
C TRP A 52 1.87 17.04 3.14
N SER A 53 3.17 17.17 3.35
CA SER A 53 3.75 17.58 4.63
C SER A 53 3.17 18.91 5.15
N HIS A 54 2.90 19.87 4.25
CA HIS A 54 2.29 21.16 4.59
C HIS A 54 0.87 21.04 5.15
N ILE A 55 0.15 19.98 4.81
CA ILE A 55 -1.18 19.66 5.37
C ILE A 55 -1.05 18.87 6.67
N ILE A 56 -0.13 17.90 6.72
CA ILE A 56 0.02 16.99 7.85
C ILE A 56 0.65 17.69 9.05
N GLY A 57 1.67 18.52 8.83
CA GLY A 57 2.41 19.20 9.87
C GLY A 57 1.51 19.96 10.89
N PRO A 58 0.54 20.77 10.44
CA PRO A 58 -0.38 21.49 11.34
C PRO A 58 -1.43 20.60 12.05
N LEU A 59 -1.67 19.36 11.60
CA LEU A 59 -2.70 18.50 12.19
C LEU A 59 -2.38 18.19 13.66
N LYS A 60 -3.39 18.22 14.50
CA LYS A 60 -3.29 17.70 15.87
C LYS A 60 -3.54 16.20 15.84
N LYS A 61 -2.57 15.42 16.28
CA LYS A 61 -2.63 13.97 16.41
C LYS A 61 -2.21 13.55 17.82
N GLY A 62 -2.52 12.32 18.20
CA GLY A 62 -2.00 11.74 19.44
C GLY A 62 -0.47 11.64 19.44
N PRO A 63 0.14 11.52 20.63
CA PRO A 63 1.59 11.34 20.75
C PRO A 63 2.07 10.13 19.94
N GLY A 64 3.21 10.24 19.26
CA GLY A 64 3.84 9.18 18.49
C GLY A 64 3.26 8.97 17.07
N VAL A 65 2.04 9.46 16.77
CA VAL A 65 1.38 9.22 15.48
C VAL A 65 2.12 9.88 14.33
N LYS A 66 2.54 11.14 14.49
CA LYS A 66 3.27 11.85 13.45
C LYS A 66 4.70 11.34 13.30
N GLU A 67 5.33 11.04 14.39
CA GLU A 67 6.68 10.49 14.45
C GLU A 67 6.76 9.12 13.75
N SER A 68 5.65 8.37 13.74
CA SER A 68 5.49 7.09 13.06
C SER A 68 4.52 7.16 11.88
N TRP A 69 4.45 8.30 11.17
CA TRP A 69 3.46 8.58 10.12
C TRP A 69 3.45 7.55 9.00
N PHE A 70 4.61 7.02 8.64
CA PHE A 70 4.66 5.96 7.64
C PHE A 70 3.81 4.77 8.08
N LEU A 71 3.98 4.28 9.30
CA LEU A 71 3.18 3.16 9.83
C LEU A 71 1.70 3.53 9.99
N ALA A 72 1.42 4.77 10.43
CA ALA A 72 0.07 5.24 10.68
C ALA A 72 -0.75 5.51 9.40
N ASN A 73 -0.10 5.80 8.28
CA ASN A 73 -0.78 6.22 7.05
C ASN A 73 -0.14 5.68 5.77
N SER A 74 1.13 5.96 5.50
CA SER A 74 1.77 5.66 4.20
C SER A 74 1.96 4.15 3.98
N SER A 75 1.97 3.35 5.05
CA SER A 75 1.99 1.88 4.98
C SER A 75 0.86 1.30 4.15
N HIS A 76 -0.27 1.99 4.04
CA HIS A 76 -1.37 1.58 3.17
C HIS A 76 -0.97 1.41 1.69
N ILE A 77 0.02 2.17 1.22
CA ILE A 77 0.49 2.09 -0.18
C ILE A 77 1.50 0.97 -0.34
N ALA A 78 2.44 0.87 0.59
CA ALA A 78 3.39 -0.24 0.59
C ALA A 78 2.66 -1.58 0.71
N ASP A 79 1.67 -1.65 1.62
CA ASP A 79 0.79 -2.81 1.76
C ASP A 79 0.05 -3.14 0.46
N LEU A 80 -0.57 -2.16 -0.19
CA LEU A 80 -1.27 -2.37 -1.45
C LEU A 80 -0.33 -2.94 -2.53
N ALA A 81 0.84 -2.34 -2.71
CA ALA A 81 1.82 -2.80 -3.68
C ALA A 81 2.28 -4.24 -3.40
N PHE A 82 2.59 -4.56 -2.14
CA PHE A 82 3.02 -5.89 -1.74
C PHE A 82 1.88 -6.92 -1.70
N HIS A 83 0.66 -6.51 -1.40
CA HIS A 83 -0.52 -7.38 -1.53
C HIS A 83 -0.73 -7.85 -2.98
N ILE A 84 -0.50 -6.98 -3.95
CA ILE A 84 -0.62 -7.31 -5.38
C ILE A 84 0.60 -8.13 -5.85
N CYS A 85 1.80 -7.66 -5.56
CA CYS A 85 3.04 -8.15 -6.16
C CYS A 85 3.84 -9.13 -5.27
N GLY A 86 3.42 -9.37 -4.04
CA GLY A 86 4.13 -10.16 -3.04
C GLY A 86 5.09 -9.32 -2.20
N TYR A 87 5.40 -9.81 -1.00
CA TYR A 87 6.29 -9.12 -0.08
C TYR A 87 7.77 -9.24 -0.50
N PRO A 88 8.61 -8.26 -0.15
CA PRO A 88 10.03 -8.29 -0.45
C PRO A 88 10.74 -9.49 0.19
N LYS A 89 11.50 -10.24 -0.60
CA LYS A 89 12.47 -11.22 -0.10
C LYS A 89 13.88 -10.63 0.03
N ASP A 90 14.20 -9.64 -0.81
CA ASP A 90 15.45 -8.90 -0.77
C ASP A 90 15.24 -7.49 -1.34
N PHE A 91 15.74 -6.46 -0.62
CA PHE A 91 15.63 -5.09 -1.09
C PHE A 91 16.61 -4.16 -0.37
N SER A 92 16.91 -3.05 -1.03
CA SER A 92 17.64 -1.92 -0.48
C SER A 92 16.71 -0.72 -0.33
N ALA A 93 16.85 -0.01 0.80
CA ALA A 93 16.09 1.18 1.13
C ALA A 93 17.07 2.32 1.44
N TRP A 94 16.77 3.50 0.94
CA TRP A 94 17.46 4.74 1.22
C TRP A 94 16.43 5.78 1.67
N HIS A 95 16.77 6.50 2.70
CA HIS A 95 15.95 7.57 3.25
C HIS A 95 16.84 8.71 3.69
N GLY A 96 16.29 9.91 3.80
CA GLY A 96 17.07 11.07 4.21
C GLY A 96 16.22 12.33 4.38
N GLY A 97 16.86 13.36 4.94
CA GLY A 97 16.19 14.57 5.36
C GLY A 97 15.43 14.37 6.66
N SER A 98 14.68 15.38 7.07
CA SER A 98 13.80 15.33 8.24
C SER A 98 12.75 16.44 8.16
N LEU A 99 11.62 16.24 8.80
CA LEU A 99 10.57 17.23 8.98
C LEU A 99 10.40 17.54 10.48
N ASN A 100 9.97 18.73 10.81
CA ASN A 100 9.76 19.12 12.22
C ASN A 100 8.78 18.20 12.98
N TRP A 101 7.94 17.47 12.25
CA TRP A 101 6.93 16.56 12.78
C TRP A 101 7.24 15.08 12.47
N HIS A 102 8.28 14.79 11.68
CA HIS A 102 8.74 13.44 11.35
C HIS A 102 10.27 13.46 11.20
N ASN A 103 10.97 13.15 12.28
CA ASN A 103 12.40 13.32 12.37
C ASN A 103 13.21 12.26 11.62
N ALA A 104 12.62 11.08 11.37
CA ALA A 104 13.32 9.96 10.77
C ALA A 104 13.69 10.23 9.31
N SER A 105 12.77 10.76 8.51
CA SER A 105 13.00 10.99 7.07
C SER A 105 11.95 11.89 6.45
N GLU A 106 12.27 12.49 5.30
CA GLU A 106 11.34 13.22 4.44
C GLU A 106 11.36 12.70 3.00
N ARG A 107 12.47 12.05 2.59
CA ARG A 107 12.67 11.48 1.25
C ARG A 107 13.00 10.02 1.35
N PHE A 108 12.41 9.23 0.47
CA PHE A 108 12.49 7.79 0.50
C PHE A 108 12.65 7.24 -0.91
N CYS A 109 13.54 6.28 -1.09
CA CYS A 109 13.59 5.48 -2.30
C CYS A 109 14.12 4.08 -1.99
N GLY A 110 13.79 3.14 -2.85
CA GLY A 110 14.30 1.78 -2.72
C GLY A 110 13.85 0.90 -3.87
N SER A 111 14.47 -0.27 -3.92
CA SER A 111 14.15 -1.27 -4.92
C SER A 111 14.54 -2.66 -4.44
N GLY A 112 13.91 -3.67 -5.03
CA GLY A 112 14.18 -5.04 -4.66
C GLY A 112 13.41 -6.06 -5.49
N ILE A 113 13.32 -7.26 -4.95
CA ILE A 113 12.62 -8.39 -5.54
C ILE A 113 11.70 -9.02 -4.50
N THR A 114 10.50 -9.39 -4.90
CA THR A 114 9.51 -10.02 -4.01
C THR A 114 9.67 -11.54 -3.96
N GLU A 115 8.96 -12.18 -3.03
CA GLU A 115 8.87 -13.65 -2.91
C GLU A 115 8.28 -14.31 -4.16
N LYS A 116 7.55 -13.54 -4.99
CA LYS A 116 7.00 -13.97 -6.29
C LYS A 116 7.94 -13.69 -7.47
N ASP A 117 9.22 -13.34 -7.21
CA ASP A 117 10.22 -12.95 -8.21
C ASP A 117 9.84 -11.69 -9.03
N ILE A 118 8.97 -10.83 -8.50
CA ILE A 118 8.58 -9.57 -9.11
C ILE A 118 9.53 -8.47 -8.65
N MET A 119 10.16 -7.76 -9.59
CA MET A 119 10.98 -6.60 -9.27
C MET A 119 10.10 -5.41 -8.87
N PHE A 120 10.54 -4.65 -7.87
CA PHE A 120 9.84 -3.43 -7.47
C PHE A 120 10.78 -2.27 -7.21
N SER A 121 10.25 -1.06 -7.32
CA SER A 121 10.88 0.16 -6.84
C SER A 121 9.85 1.11 -6.24
N TYR A 122 10.32 1.98 -5.35
CA TYR A 122 9.46 3.01 -4.76
C TYR A 122 10.21 4.33 -4.60
N HIS A 123 9.41 5.39 -4.52
CA HIS A 123 9.88 6.74 -4.23
C HIS A 123 8.85 7.49 -3.39
N ALA A 124 9.31 8.41 -2.56
CA ALA A 124 8.48 9.45 -1.95
C ALA A 124 9.34 10.67 -1.59
N ASP A 125 8.77 11.85 -1.75
CA ASP A 125 9.31 13.11 -1.23
C ASP A 125 8.17 13.89 -0.58
N TRP A 126 8.18 13.95 0.74
CA TRP A 126 7.10 14.57 1.52
C TRP A 126 7.18 16.10 1.54
N SER A 127 8.25 16.66 0.99
CA SER A 127 8.45 18.11 0.80
C SER A 127 8.20 18.58 -0.63
N ALA A 128 7.94 17.66 -1.57
CA ALA A 128 7.69 17.94 -2.98
C ALA A 128 6.22 17.70 -3.38
N PRO A 129 5.78 18.23 -4.52
CA PRO A 129 4.50 17.84 -5.11
C PRO A 129 4.48 16.35 -5.47
N GLY A 130 3.39 15.68 -5.14
CA GLY A 130 3.20 14.27 -5.45
C GLY A 130 2.00 13.71 -4.69
N ARG A 131 1.69 12.46 -4.94
CA ARG A 131 0.63 11.74 -4.23
C ARG A 131 0.82 10.24 -4.41
N TRP A 132 0.06 9.47 -3.69
CA TRP A 132 0.03 8.03 -3.71
C TRP A 132 -0.31 7.47 -5.09
N GLY A 133 0.42 6.44 -5.48
CA GLY A 133 0.18 5.73 -6.72
C GLY A 133 0.84 4.36 -6.72
N VAL A 134 0.26 3.44 -7.47
CA VAL A 134 0.82 2.10 -7.71
C VAL A 134 0.74 1.83 -9.20
N GLU A 135 1.82 1.35 -9.76
CA GLU A 135 1.89 0.92 -11.16
C GLU A 135 2.36 -0.53 -11.20
N VAL A 136 1.65 -1.35 -11.94
CA VAL A 136 1.98 -2.77 -12.12
C VAL A 136 2.17 -3.07 -13.60
N LEU A 137 3.30 -3.65 -13.93
CA LEU A 137 3.64 -4.02 -15.29
C LEU A 137 3.46 -5.54 -15.48
N THR A 138 2.85 -5.89 -16.59
CA THR A 138 2.76 -7.25 -17.09
C THR A 138 3.55 -7.35 -18.41
N ARG A 139 3.49 -8.47 -19.09
CA ARG A 139 4.09 -8.58 -20.44
C ARG A 139 3.28 -7.90 -21.54
N LYS A 140 2.04 -7.47 -21.23
CA LYS A 140 1.11 -6.87 -22.21
C LYS A 140 0.78 -5.42 -21.92
N ASN A 141 0.72 -5.05 -20.62
CA ASN A 141 0.19 -3.78 -20.19
C ASN A 141 0.98 -3.22 -19.01
N ARG A 142 0.92 -1.90 -18.86
CA ARG A 142 1.26 -1.17 -17.64
C ARG A 142 -0.02 -0.59 -17.08
N TYR A 143 -0.45 -1.09 -15.95
CA TYR A 143 -1.60 -0.59 -15.22
C TYR A 143 -1.19 0.46 -14.21
N ILE A 144 -2.02 1.50 -14.04
CA ILE A 144 -1.71 2.67 -13.21
C ILE A 144 -2.91 2.95 -12.31
N LEU A 145 -2.68 2.95 -11.01
CA LEU A 145 -3.60 3.45 -9.99
C LEU A 145 -3.09 4.81 -9.48
N LYS A 146 -3.47 5.90 -10.15
CA LYS A 146 -3.07 7.28 -9.77
C LYS A 146 -4.08 8.29 -10.31
N PRO A 147 -5.06 8.78 -9.48
CA PRO A 147 -5.26 8.40 -8.07
C PRO A 147 -5.64 6.93 -7.90
N LEU A 148 -5.57 6.42 -6.69
CA LEU A 148 -5.78 4.99 -6.42
C LEU A 148 -7.18 4.49 -6.79
N GLU A 149 -8.18 5.38 -6.77
CA GLU A 149 -9.57 5.11 -7.12
C GLU A 149 -9.81 4.98 -8.63
N LYS A 150 -8.78 5.24 -9.47
CA LYS A 150 -8.87 5.18 -10.93
C LYS A 150 -7.92 4.13 -11.46
N LEU A 151 -8.39 3.36 -12.41
CA LEU A 151 -7.59 2.36 -13.12
C LEU A 151 -7.31 2.85 -14.54
N GLN A 152 -6.04 2.91 -14.88
CA GLN A 152 -5.55 3.33 -16.19
C GLN A 152 -4.62 2.28 -16.77
N VAL A 153 -4.41 2.30 -18.08
CA VAL A 153 -3.55 1.35 -18.79
C VAL A 153 -2.74 2.04 -19.87
N VAL A 154 -1.49 1.60 -19.99
CA VAL A 154 -0.66 1.82 -21.19
C VAL A 154 -0.41 0.44 -21.81
N ARG A 155 -0.82 0.27 -23.07
CA ARG A 155 -0.69 -1.00 -23.78
C ARG A 155 0.69 -1.14 -24.38
N ILE A 156 1.15 -2.38 -24.55
CA ILE A 156 2.41 -2.64 -25.26
C ILE A 156 2.41 -1.97 -26.64
N GLY A 157 3.51 -1.31 -26.98
CA GLY A 157 3.63 -0.56 -28.24
C GLY A 157 2.98 0.84 -28.24
N SER A 158 2.40 1.27 -27.13
CA SER A 158 1.79 2.61 -26.96
C SER A 158 2.47 3.41 -25.85
N VAL A 159 2.33 4.71 -25.90
CA VAL A 159 2.66 5.65 -24.81
C VAL A 159 1.40 6.35 -24.27
N THR A 160 0.24 6.06 -24.86
CA THR A 160 -1.03 6.66 -24.47
C THR A 160 -1.55 6.03 -23.19
N VAL A 161 -1.89 6.88 -22.22
CA VAL A 161 -2.59 6.46 -21.01
C VAL A 161 -4.09 6.47 -21.30
N GLU A 162 -4.74 5.35 -21.14
CA GLU A 162 -6.18 5.16 -21.33
C GLU A 162 -6.84 4.88 -19.98
N ASN A 163 -8.04 5.42 -19.74
CA ASN A 163 -8.84 5.02 -18.58
C ASN A 163 -9.51 3.66 -18.84
N ILE A 164 -9.54 2.82 -17.83
CA ILE A 164 -10.34 1.60 -17.81
C ILE A 164 -11.62 1.90 -17.02
N GLU A 165 -12.77 1.73 -17.66
CA GLU A 165 -14.06 1.84 -16.99
C GLU A 165 -14.22 0.63 -16.05
N ILE A 166 -14.54 0.91 -14.80
CA ILE A 166 -14.79 -0.08 -13.76
C ILE A 166 -16.13 0.22 -13.10
N ASP A 167 -16.76 -0.78 -12.53
CA ASP A 167 -17.92 -0.58 -11.66
C ASP A 167 -17.42 -0.09 -10.29
N ASP A 168 -17.43 1.22 -10.09
CA ASP A 168 -17.00 1.88 -8.86
C ASP A 168 -18.17 2.48 -8.05
N GLU A 169 -19.41 2.01 -8.27
CA GLU A 169 -20.62 2.56 -7.62
C GLU A 169 -20.50 2.57 -6.09
N ASN A 170 -19.99 1.48 -5.50
CA ASN A 170 -19.82 1.39 -4.05
C ASN A 170 -18.73 2.34 -3.53
N ASP A 171 -17.63 2.50 -4.26
CA ASP A 171 -16.56 3.41 -3.89
C ASP A 171 -16.99 4.89 -4.04
N LEU A 172 -17.88 5.21 -4.98
CA LEU A 172 -18.46 6.54 -5.13
C LEU A 172 -19.52 6.85 -4.06
N LYS A 173 -20.34 5.86 -3.71
CA LYS A 173 -21.45 6.02 -2.76
C LYS A 173 -20.96 6.05 -1.31
N TYR A 174 -19.93 5.28 -1.00
CA TYR A 174 -19.35 5.17 0.31
C TYR A 174 -17.87 5.64 0.27
N LYS A 175 -17.17 5.55 1.38
CA LYS A 175 -15.72 5.77 1.35
C LYS A 175 -15.06 4.58 0.61
N PRO A 176 -14.15 4.84 -0.36
CA PRO A 176 -13.55 3.79 -1.17
C PRO A 176 -13.02 2.60 -0.37
N GLY A 177 -13.36 1.40 -0.83
CA GLY A 177 -13.00 0.11 -0.24
C GLY A 177 -13.73 -0.26 1.05
N ILE A 178 -14.44 0.67 1.70
CA ILE A 178 -15.07 0.37 3.00
C ILE A 178 -16.27 -0.56 2.84
N TYR A 179 -17.07 -0.39 1.78
CA TYR A 179 -18.21 -1.28 1.54
C TYR A 179 -17.73 -2.73 1.36
N ASN A 180 -16.79 -2.96 0.46
CA ASN A 180 -16.27 -4.30 0.19
C ASN A 180 -15.53 -4.89 1.40
N GLN A 181 -14.79 -4.07 2.14
CA GLN A 181 -14.12 -4.50 3.37
C GLN A 181 -15.11 -4.97 4.44
N ILE A 182 -16.18 -4.21 4.68
CA ILE A 182 -17.22 -4.59 5.64
C ILE A 182 -17.97 -5.82 5.17
N LYS A 183 -18.31 -5.90 3.88
CA LYS A 183 -18.97 -7.06 3.29
C LYS A 183 -18.13 -8.32 3.51
N ALA A 184 -16.84 -8.32 3.12
CA ALA A 184 -15.94 -9.44 3.31
C ALA A 184 -15.80 -9.83 4.80
N PHE A 185 -15.76 -8.85 5.70
CA PHE A 185 -15.71 -9.11 7.14
C PHE A 185 -16.97 -9.84 7.63
N LEU A 186 -18.16 -9.41 7.20
CA LEU A 186 -19.43 -10.03 7.61
C LEU A 186 -19.64 -11.43 7.00
N GLU A 187 -19.07 -11.66 5.82
CA GLU A 187 -19.12 -12.94 5.10
C GLU A 187 -17.99 -13.90 5.51
N CYS A 188 -17.12 -13.49 6.45
CA CYS A 188 -15.96 -14.25 6.91
C CYS A 188 -14.98 -14.61 5.77
N GLU A 189 -14.83 -13.74 4.79
CA GLU A 189 -13.87 -13.88 3.69
C GLU A 189 -12.51 -13.29 4.06
N ASP A 190 -11.68 -14.05 4.75
CA ASP A 190 -10.43 -13.56 5.35
C ASP A 190 -9.28 -13.37 4.35
N THR A 191 -9.38 -13.88 3.12
CA THR A 191 -8.27 -13.94 2.14
C THR A 191 -7.72 -12.57 1.68
N MET A 192 -8.53 -11.54 1.79
CA MET A 192 -8.15 -10.17 1.41
C MET A 192 -7.61 -9.36 2.59
N PHE A 193 -7.83 -9.79 3.82
CA PHE A 193 -7.38 -9.06 4.98
C PHE A 193 -5.91 -9.30 5.29
N CYS A 194 -5.27 -8.30 5.86
CA CYS A 194 -3.99 -8.44 6.53
C CYS A 194 -4.25 -8.87 7.98
N LEU A 195 -3.87 -10.08 8.33
CA LEU A 195 -3.91 -10.54 9.72
C LEU A 195 -2.79 -9.91 10.53
N ILE A 196 -2.96 -9.79 11.84
CA ILE A 196 -1.93 -9.25 12.73
C ILE A 196 -0.62 -10.06 12.66
N GLU A 197 -0.69 -11.37 12.43
CA GLU A 197 0.48 -12.21 12.20
C GLU A 197 1.22 -11.86 10.90
N GLU A 198 0.50 -11.54 9.84
CA GLU A 198 1.07 -11.06 8.58
C GLU A 198 1.74 -9.72 8.79
N GLN A 199 1.07 -8.78 9.47
CA GLN A 199 1.64 -7.48 9.82
C GLN A 199 2.94 -7.61 10.63
N LEU A 200 2.97 -8.53 11.61
CA LEU A 200 4.16 -8.80 12.42
C LEU A 200 5.34 -9.33 11.60
N LYS A 201 5.09 -10.17 10.61
CA LYS A 201 6.15 -10.68 9.72
C LYS A 201 6.78 -9.57 8.87
N HIS A 202 5.99 -8.55 8.55
CA HIS A 202 6.39 -7.52 7.59
C HIS A 202 6.71 -6.17 8.23
N ILE A 203 6.58 -6.04 9.56
CA ILE A 203 6.83 -4.75 10.25
C ILE A 203 8.27 -4.24 10.03
N ASP A 204 9.25 -5.14 9.99
CA ASP A 204 10.65 -4.77 9.76
C ASP A 204 10.89 -4.26 8.33
N ILE A 205 10.12 -4.74 7.35
CA ILE A 205 10.12 -4.20 5.98
C ILE A 205 9.66 -2.75 6.00
N TYR A 206 8.56 -2.46 6.70
CA TYR A 206 8.01 -1.11 6.81
C TYR A 206 8.94 -0.18 7.59
N ASN A 207 9.54 -0.64 8.68
CA ASN A 207 10.52 0.13 9.42
C ASN A 207 11.74 0.47 8.56
N LYS A 208 12.27 -0.50 7.82
CA LYS A 208 13.38 -0.29 6.89
C LYS A 208 13.05 0.70 5.77
N ILE A 209 11.84 0.66 5.21
CA ILE A 209 11.37 1.65 4.22
C ILE A 209 11.30 3.05 4.83
N ALA A 210 10.79 3.16 6.04
CA ALA A 210 10.55 4.42 6.74
C ALA A 210 11.79 5.04 7.38
N GLY A 211 12.86 4.24 7.58
CA GLY A 211 14.04 4.64 8.35
C GLY A 211 13.78 4.71 9.85
N TYR A 212 12.93 3.83 10.34
CA TYR A 212 12.69 3.65 11.79
C TYR A 212 13.65 2.57 12.30
N ASP A 213 14.58 2.97 13.14
CA ASP A 213 15.55 2.11 13.82
C ASP A 213 15.00 1.58 15.16
#